data_17a21a3ff15a8adf612a5312ed1f2b56
#
_entry.id   17a21a3ff15a8adf612a5312ed1f2b56
#
_cell.length_a   1.000
_cell.length_b   1.000
_cell.length_c   1.000
_cell.angle_alpha   90.00
_cell.angle_beta   90.00
_cell.angle_gamma   90.00
#
_symmetry.space_group_name_H-M   'P 1'
#
loop_
_entity.id
_entity.type
_entity.pdbx_description
1 polymer ?
#
loop_
_entity_poly.entity_id
_entity_poly.type
_entity_poly.pdbx_seq_one_letter_code
_entity_poly.pdbx_strand_id
1 'polypeptide(L)'
;MVDHSRRQLGLAALSLPLLAATPHLRAQTGPIRIGSTLGLTGPLSGASAAQKIASDIFMEGLNKRGGLLGRPVEWIVRDDQSKPDVARTLYEQLITVDKVDLLMGPYATGSILSAMGVAQRYNKVLIHNTFGLPGLAKYDGQFSVSGSAFDIESVWPSLVMDAAASAARPPKTIAVLASKFPSVHFVTQGARQVIKSRGLSEAIYLEWDFGNRDFGAIAARVKDAKPDMVWVGGVGLEANMLLDAMRKIGYTPPMTFAMFPAPGPMAKSPDGQGVMALTVFEEHAPFTNNPVAAEFIKVYGERASKAGMAETSVDLFASVAFASWQVLEAAVTGTKGLDDKALGAWIKRSQVDTIIGRMRWDGMNNFIKGKDLYKVKQVNNGKWQVVWPPEFAAPGARVLGG
;
A
#
# COMPACT_ATOMS: atom_id res chain seq x y z
N MET A 1 -88.78 -12.92 60.95
CA MET A 1 -87.61 -13.80 60.77
C MET A 1 -87.00 -13.39 59.44
N VAL A 2 -85.85 -12.82 59.51
CA VAL A 2 -85.27 -12.00 58.45
C VAL A 2 -84.26 -12.84 57.72
N ASP A 3 -84.44 -12.93 56.43
CA ASP A 3 -83.46 -13.58 55.51
C ASP A 3 -82.60 -12.53 54.85
N HIS A 4 -81.29 -12.65 55.05
CA HIS A 4 -80.27 -11.76 54.46
C HIS A 4 -79.51 -12.50 53.40
N SER A 5 -79.91 -12.34 52.16
CA SER A 5 -79.09 -12.75 50.99
C SER A 5 -78.03 -11.71 50.65
N ARG A 6 -76.78 -12.07 50.84
CA ARG A 6 -75.61 -11.26 50.42
C ARG A 6 -75.33 -11.51 48.96
N ARG A 7 -75.42 -10.46 48.13
CA ARG A 7 -74.91 -10.41 46.75
C ARG A 7 -73.41 -10.21 46.80
N GLN A 8 -72.64 -11.14 46.28
CA GLN A 8 -71.22 -10.97 45.97
C GLN A 8 -71.10 -10.38 44.58
N LEU A 9 -70.51 -9.17 44.47
CA LEU A 9 -70.07 -8.53 43.26
C LEU A 9 -68.64 -9.05 42.91
N GLY A 10 -68.56 -9.85 41.85
CA GLY A 10 -67.23 -10.27 41.30
C GLY A 10 -66.59 -9.14 40.52
N LEU A 11 -65.42 -8.69 40.97
CA LEU A 11 -64.55 -7.81 40.23
C LEU A 11 -63.79 -8.67 39.23
N ALA A 12 -64.10 -8.53 37.92
CA ALA A 12 -63.30 -9.06 36.80
C ALA A 12 -62.14 -8.13 36.55
N ALA A 13 -60.97 -8.54 36.95
CA ALA A 13 -59.72 -7.85 36.59
C ALA A 13 -59.38 -8.10 35.11
N LEU A 14 -59.54 -7.09 34.28
CA LEU A 14 -59.03 -7.07 32.91
C LEU A 14 -57.47 -6.94 32.92
N SER A 15 -56.73 -8.04 32.73
CA SER A 15 -55.33 -8.05 32.48
C SER A 15 -55.10 -7.70 31.01
N LEU A 16 -54.74 -6.45 30.70
CA LEU A 16 -54.17 -6.06 29.43
C LEU A 16 -52.74 -6.64 29.29
N PRO A 17 -52.40 -7.34 28.20
CA PRO A 17 -51.02 -7.70 27.95
C PRO A 17 -50.24 -6.44 27.58
N LEU A 18 -49.25 -6.08 28.40
CA LEU A 18 -48.20 -5.12 28.04
C LEU A 18 -47.42 -5.73 26.85
N LEU A 19 -47.77 -5.35 25.65
CA LEU A 19 -46.90 -5.55 24.49
C LEU A 19 -45.62 -4.71 24.73
N ALA A 20 -44.55 -5.35 25.23
CA ALA A 20 -43.22 -4.79 25.26
C ALA A 20 -42.83 -4.51 23.83
N ALA A 21 -42.91 -3.23 23.42
CA ALA A 21 -42.32 -2.74 22.17
C ALA A 21 -40.81 -2.91 22.30
N THR A 22 -40.30 -4.06 21.84
CA THR A 22 -38.88 -4.19 21.57
C THR A 22 -38.51 -3.11 20.53
N PRO A 23 -37.56 -2.24 20.83
CA PRO A 23 -37.07 -1.32 19.82
C PRO A 23 -36.47 -2.18 18.70
N HIS A 24 -37.17 -2.30 17.58
CA HIS A 24 -36.60 -2.80 16.36
C HIS A 24 -35.47 -1.82 16.04
N LEU A 25 -34.21 -2.19 16.35
CA LEU A 25 -33.07 -1.59 15.69
C LEU A 25 -33.40 -1.69 14.19
N ARG A 26 -33.75 -0.56 13.58
CA ARG A 26 -33.87 -0.48 12.12
C ARG A 26 -32.52 -0.91 11.57
N ALA A 27 -32.43 -2.13 11.10
CA ALA A 27 -31.29 -2.58 10.32
C ALA A 27 -31.11 -1.54 9.22
N GLN A 28 -29.96 -0.88 9.21
CA GLN A 28 -29.59 0.06 8.14
C GLN A 28 -29.61 -0.73 6.82
N THR A 29 -30.63 -0.52 5.98
CA THR A 29 -30.91 -1.37 4.80
C THR A 29 -30.14 -0.94 3.55
N GLY A 30 -29.51 0.22 3.56
CA GLY A 30 -28.72 0.74 2.44
C GLY A 30 -27.31 0.14 2.34
N PRO A 31 -26.60 0.41 1.23
CA PRO A 31 -25.21 -0.02 1.06
C PRO A 31 -24.32 0.59 2.16
N ILE A 32 -23.24 -0.11 2.50
CA ILE A 32 -22.14 0.46 3.30
C ILE A 32 -21.29 1.28 2.32
N ARG A 33 -21.14 2.57 2.62
CA ARG A 33 -20.43 3.53 1.76
C ARG A 33 -19.01 3.73 2.29
N ILE A 34 -18.02 3.46 1.45
CA ILE A 34 -16.61 3.61 1.80
C ILE A 34 -15.99 4.67 0.89
N GLY A 35 -15.41 5.71 1.49
CA GLY A 35 -14.82 6.82 0.76
C GLY A 35 -13.31 6.74 0.64
N SER A 36 -12.76 7.15 -0.52
CA SER A 36 -11.33 7.36 -0.70
C SER A 36 -11.05 8.32 -1.84
N THR A 37 -9.78 8.75 -1.98
CA THR A 37 -9.29 9.39 -3.19
C THR A 37 -8.14 8.61 -3.82
N LEU A 38 -7.92 8.80 -5.10
CA LEU A 38 -6.75 8.33 -5.85
C LEU A 38 -6.32 9.43 -6.82
N GLY A 39 -5.04 9.53 -7.12
CA GLY A 39 -4.53 10.42 -8.16
C GLY A 39 -4.81 9.82 -9.55
N LEU A 40 -6.09 9.78 -9.97
CA LEU A 40 -6.48 9.20 -11.27
C LEU A 40 -5.96 10.02 -12.44
N THR A 41 -5.66 11.30 -12.20
CA THR A 41 -4.93 12.18 -13.11
C THR A 41 -3.66 12.71 -12.46
N GLY A 42 -2.76 13.31 -13.26
CA GLY A 42 -1.48 13.83 -12.79
C GLY A 42 -0.36 12.80 -12.76
N PRO A 43 0.79 13.14 -12.14
CA PRO A 43 2.03 12.35 -12.26
C PRO A 43 1.97 10.96 -11.58
N LEU A 44 1.02 10.72 -10.70
CA LEU A 44 0.87 9.45 -9.97
C LEU A 44 -0.22 8.54 -10.55
N SER A 45 -0.80 8.90 -11.72
CA SER A 45 -1.95 8.19 -12.30
C SER A 45 -1.69 6.72 -12.64
N GLY A 46 -0.47 6.37 -13.05
CA GLY A 46 -0.13 4.97 -13.36
C GLY A 46 -0.27 4.04 -12.15
N ALA A 47 0.31 4.42 -11.01
CA ALA A 47 0.19 3.64 -9.77
C ALA A 47 -1.25 3.65 -9.22
N SER A 48 -1.96 4.78 -9.36
CA SER A 48 -3.37 4.90 -8.96
C SER A 48 -4.29 4.03 -9.81
N ALA A 49 -4.02 3.89 -11.11
CA ALA A 49 -4.77 3.00 -11.99
C ALA A 49 -4.64 1.53 -11.56
N ALA A 50 -3.42 1.09 -11.21
CA ALA A 50 -3.19 -0.26 -10.67
C ALA A 50 -3.98 -0.51 -9.38
N GLN A 51 -3.95 0.44 -8.44
CA GLN A 51 -4.72 0.37 -7.20
C GLN A 51 -6.24 0.37 -7.46
N LYS A 52 -6.70 1.17 -8.43
CA LYS A 52 -8.13 1.22 -8.79
C LYS A 52 -8.63 -0.12 -9.32
N ILE A 53 -7.90 -0.73 -10.25
CA ILE A 53 -8.25 -2.06 -10.80
C ILE A 53 -8.30 -3.11 -9.69
N ALA A 54 -7.29 -3.15 -8.82
CA ALA A 54 -7.25 -4.08 -7.69
C ALA A 54 -8.41 -3.89 -6.71
N SER A 55 -8.75 -2.64 -6.42
CA SER A 55 -9.88 -2.29 -5.54
C SER A 55 -11.22 -2.66 -6.15
N ASP A 56 -11.43 -2.42 -7.45
CA ASP A 56 -12.65 -2.80 -8.17
C ASP A 56 -12.85 -4.33 -8.15
N ILE A 57 -11.77 -5.10 -8.37
CA ILE A 57 -11.81 -6.57 -8.28
C ILE A 57 -12.23 -7.01 -6.88
N PHE A 58 -11.63 -6.41 -5.85
CA PHE A 58 -11.98 -6.74 -4.47
C PHE A 58 -13.45 -6.43 -4.17
N MET A 59 -13.92 -5.23 -4.53
CA MET A 59 -15.30 -4.79 -4.29
C MET A 59 -16.34 -5.69 -4.96
N GLU A 60 -16.10 -6.06 -6.21
CA GLU A 60 -16.99 -6.98 -6.91
C GLU A 60 -17.02 -8.37 -6.26
N GLY A 61 -15.83 -8.89 -5.89
CA GLY A 61 -15.72 -10.15 -5.16
C GLY A 61 -16.43 -10.11 -3.81
N LEU A 62 -16.23 -9.04 -3.04
CA LEU A 62 -16.89 -8.82 -1.76
C LEU A 62 -18.41 -8.79 -1.89
N ASN A 63 -18.93 -8.02 -2.84
CA ASN A 63 -20.37 -7.92 -3.08
C ASN A 63 -20.99 -9.24 -3.57
N LYS A 64 -20.28 -10.02 -4.39
CA LYS A 64 -20.70 -11.38 -4.78
C LYS A 64 -20.80 -12.34 -3.59
N ARG A 65 -19.98 -12.14 -2.55
CA ARG A 65 -20.03 -12.91 -1.30
C ARG A 65 -21.06 -12.40 -0.29
N GLY A 66 -21.87 -11.39 -0.63
CA GLY A 66 -22.90 -10.82 0.23
C GLY A 66 -22.54 -9.51 0.94
N GLY A 67 -21.42 -8.90 0.55
CA GLY A 67 -20.96 -7.60 1.06
C GLY A 67 -20.39 -7.66 2.47
N LEU A 68 -20.49 -6.55 3.21
CA LEU A 68 -20.11 -6.45 4.62
C LEU A 68 -21.37 -6.49 5.50
N LEU A 69 -21.36 -7.31 6.54
CA LEU A 69 -22.50 -7.46 7.46
C LEU A 69 -23.82 -7.77 6.74
N GLY A 70 -23.78 -8.51 5.62
CA GLY A 70 -24.96 -8.81 4.80
C GLY A 70 -25.50 -7.62 3.99
N ARG A 71 -24.74 -6.54 3.86
CA ARG A 71 -25.10 -5.32 3.11
C ARG A 71 -24.17 -5.14 1.93
N PRO A 72 -24.67 -4.71 0.76
CA PRO A 72 -23.81 -4.31 -0.35
C PRO A 72 -22.82 -3.21 0.05
N VAL A 73 -21.66 -3.19 -0.57
CA VAL A 73 -20.64 -2.14 -0.37
C VAL A 73 -20.56 -1.26 -1.60
N GLU A 74 -20.61 0.05 -1.40
CA GLU A 74 -20.38 1.08 -2.41
C GLU A 74 -19.04 1.77 -2.13
N TRP A 75 -18.09 1.69 -3.05
CA TRP A 75 -16.84 2.42 -2.96
C TRP A 75 -16.92 3.73 -3.74
N ILE A 76 -16.84 4.84 -3.03
CA ILE A 76 -16.85 6.20 -3.58
C ILE A 76 -15.41 6.66 -3.69
N VAL A 77 -14.87 6.64 -4.90
CA VAL A 77 -13.52 7.11 -5.20
C VAL A 77 -13.57 8.44 -5.98
N ARG A 78 -12.75 9.40 -5.55
CA ARG A 78 -12.63 10.72 -6.18
C ARG A 78 -11.20 10.96 -6.65
N ASP A 79 -11.03 11.70 -7.76
CA ASP A 79 -9.72 12.07 -8.29
C ASP A 79 -9.12 13.24 -7.50
N ASP A 80 -8.01 13.00 -6.80
CA ASP A 80 -7.26 14.04 -6.11
C ASP A 80 -6.19 14.71 -6.99
N GLN A 81 -6.13 14.36 -8.27
CA GLN A 81 -5.21 14.92 -9.26
C GLN A 81 -3.73 14.82 -8.85
N SER A 82 -3.39 13.84 -8.01
CA SER A 82 -2.06 13.70 -7.40
C SER A 82 -1.64 14.89 -6.52
N LYS A 83 -2.62 15.62 -5.93
CA LYS A 83 -2.40 16.82 -5.12
C LYS A 83 -2.90 16.64 -3.68
N PRO A 84 -2.02 16.77 -2.67
CA PRO A 84 -2.38 16.58 -1.26
C PRO A 84 -3.45 17.53 -0.72
N ASP A 85 -3.51 18.77 -1.20
CA ASP A 85 -4.52 19.77 -0.82
C ASP A 85 -5.90 19.43 -1.39
N VAL A 86 -5.96 18.92 -2.62
CA VAL A 86 -7.19 18.41 -3.24
C VAL A 86 -7.68 17.16 -2.47
N ALA A 87 -6.78 16.23 -2.14
CA ALA A 87 -7.12 15.07 -1.33
C ALA A 87 -7.77 15.50 -0.01
N ARG A 88 -7.18 16.47 0.72
CA ARG A 88 -7.75 16.99 1.97
C ARG A 88 -9.17 17.49 1.79
N THR A 89 -9.43 18.31 0.78
CA THR A 89 -10.76 18.86 0.50
C THR A 89 -11.77 17.76 0.19
N LEU A 90 -11.37 16.77 -0.60
CA LEU A 90 -12.23 15.63 -0.97
C LEU A 90 -12.56 14.74 0.23
N TYR A 91 -11.61 14.50 1.16
CA TYR A 91 -11.90 13.75 2.39
C TYR A 91 -12.90 14.48 3.30
N GLU A 92 -12.82 15.83 3.41
CA GLU A 92 -13.86 16.61 4.10
C GLU A 92 -15.24 16.39 3.46
N GLN A 93 -15.31 16.43 2.13
CA GLN A 93 -16.57 16.21 1.39
C GLN A 93 -17.10 14.79 1.55
N LEU A 94 -16.24 13.76 1.47
CA LEU A 94 -16.63 12.37 1.69
C LEU A 94 -17.30 12.18 3.05
N ILE A 95 -16.80 12.84 4.10
CA ILE A 95 -17.37 12.73 5.45
C ILE A 95 -18.61 13.61 5.62
N THR A 96 -18.54 14.89 5.21
CA THR A 96 -19.56 15.88 5.58
C THR A 96 -20.73 15.95 4.59
N VAL A 97 -20.50 15.67 3.31
CA VAL A 97 -21.50 15.74 2.23
C VAL A 97 -21.96 14.34 1.85
N ASP A 98 -21.00 13.47 1.48
CA ASP A 98 -21.33 12.11 1.01
C ASP A 98 -21.72 11.19 2.17
N LYS A 99 -21.40 11.56 3.43
CA LYS A 99 -21.76 10.78 4.63
C LYS A 99 -21.29 9.33 4.57
N VAL A 100 -20.05 9.11 4.12
CA VAL A 100 -19.48 7.76 4.05
C VAL A 100 -19.38 7.12 5.43
N ASP A 101 -19.63 5.82 5.52
CA ASP A 101 -19.52 5.06 6.75
C ASP A 101 -18.05 4.89 7.17
N LEU A 102 -17.16 4.55 6.22
CA LEU A 102 -15.75 4.24 6.44
C LEU A 102 -14.85 4.96 5.45
N LEU A 103 -13.56 5.05 5.78
CA LEU A 103 -12.53 5.64 4.93
C LEU A 103 -11.43 4.63 4.58
N MET A 104 -11.00 4.69 3.31
CA MET A 104 -9.73 4.12 2.86
C MET A 104 -8.78 5.25 2.48
N GLY A 105 -7.47 5.05 2.68
CA GLY A 105 -6.47 6.06 2.39
C GLY A 105 -6.23 6.28 0.89
N PRO A 106 -5.71 7.45 0.52
CA PRO A 106 -5.29 7.76 -0.84
C PRO A 106 -3.93 7.13 -1.17
N TYR A 107 -3.46 7.38 -2.39
CA TYR A 107 -2.10 7.05 -2.79
C TYR A 107 -1.12 8.19 -2.47
N ALA A 108 0.12 7.83 -2.11
CA ALA A 108 1.28 8.65 -1.80
C ALA A 108 1.24 9.39 -0.45
N THR A 109 2.43 9.54 0.12
CA THR A 109 2.67 10.06 1.47
C THR A 109 2.02 11.42 1.73
N GLY A 110 2.11 12.36 0.79
CA GLY A 110 1.55 13.71 0.96
C GLY A 110 0.03 13.70 1.06
N SER A 111 -0.66 12.97 0.17
CA SER A 111 -2.12 12.81 0.19
C SER A 111 -2.58 12.03 1.42
N ILE A 112 -1.82 10.99 1.84
CA ILE A 112 -2.12 10.22 3.06
C ILE A 112 -2.03 11.11 4.31
N LEU A 113 -1.00 11.95 4.44
CA LEU A 113 -0.88 12.90 5.55
C LEU A 113 -2.06 13.87 5.58
N SER A 114 -2.47 14.37 4.43
CA SER A 114 -3.64 15.26 4.32
C SER A 114 -4.93 14.56 4.74
N ALA A 115 -5.18 13.34 4.26
CA ALA A 115 -6.32 12.51 4.64
C ALA A 115 -6.29 12.14 6.13
N MET A 116 -5.10 11.83 6.68
CA MET A 116 -4.91 11.51 8.10
C MET A 116 -5.31 12.66 9.01
N GLY A 117 -4.95 13.91 8.66
CA GLY A 117 -5.38 15.09 9.41
C GLY A 117 -6.90 15.29 9.42
N VAL A 118 -7.58 14.97 8.31
CA VAL A 118 -9.03 14.98 8.24
C VAL A 118 -9.64 13.83 9.05
N ALA A 119 -9.16 12.60 8.86
CA ALA A 119 -9.63 11.43 9.60
C ALA A 119 -9.50 11.63 11.11
N GLN A 120 -8.39 12.20 11.59
CA GLN A 120 -8.18 12.54 12.99
C GLN A 120 -9.25 13.51 13.53
N ARG A 121 -9.58 14.56 12.78
CA ARG A 121 -10.58 15.57 13.17
C ARG A 121 -11.97 14.97 13.36
N TYR A 122 -12.32 13.98 12.54
CA TYR A 122 -13.61 13.31 12.58
C TYR A 122 -13.59 11.97 13.31
N ASN A 123 -12.48 11.61 13.95
CA ASN A 123 -12.27 10.32 14.64
C ASN A 123 -12.55 9.09 13.77
N LYS A 124 -12.21 9.16 12.47
CA LYS A 124 -12.39 8.07 11.51
C LYS A 124 -11.15 7.20 11.44
N VAL A 125 -11.29 5.88 11.40
CA VAL A 125 -10.19 4.98 11.04
C VAL A 125 -9.75 5.28 9.61
N LEU A 126 -8.44 5.29 9.37
CA LEU A 126 -7.84 5.44 8.06
C LEU A 126 -6.88 4.27 7.80
N ILE A 127 -7.33 3.31 7.00
CA ILE A 127 -6.47 2.23 6.51
C ILE A 127 -5.83 2.70 5.22
N HIS A 128 -4.51 2.67 5.15
CA HIS A 128 -3.77 3.16 3.99
C HIS A 128 -2.58 2.26 3.65
N ASN A 129 -2.03 2.45 2.45
CA ASN A 129 -0.81 1.80 1.98
C ASN A 129 0.20 2.87 1.51
N THR A 130 1.38 2.51 1.05
CA THR A 130 2.34 3.41 0.37
C THR A 130 2.80 4.65 1.17
N PHE A 131 2.72 4.62 2.51
CA PHE A 131 3.16 5.72 3.37
C PHE A 131 4.64 5.58 3.74
N GLY A 132 5.47 6.49 3.26
CA GLY A 132 6.93 6.42 3.37
C GLY A 132 7.57 7.36 4.40
N LEU A 133 6.82 7.94 5.35
CA LEU A 133 7.33 8.77 6.44
C LEU A 133 6.71 8.39 7.79
N PRO A 134 6.96 7.16 8.29
CA PRO A 134 6.28 6.62 9.48
C PRO A 134 6.33 7.54 10.70
N GLY A 135 7.42 8.29 10.88
CA GLY A 135 7.59 9.25 11.96
C GLY A 135 6.58 10.41 11.94
N LEU A 136 5.93 10.68 10.81
CA LEU A 136 4.89 11.72 10.69
C LEU A 136 3.47 11.19 10.92
N ALA A 137 3.27 9.88 10.99
CA ALA A 137 1.97 9.27 11.28
C ALA A 137 1.64 9.38 12.77
N LYS A 138 1.14 10.54 13.20
CA LYS A 138 0.85 10.82 14.63
C LYS A 138 -0.56 10.44 15.06
N TYR A 139 -1.46 10.18 14.12
CA TYR A 139 -2.83 9.81 14.41
C TYR A 139 -2.94 8.32 14.77
N ASP A 140 -3.48 8.03 15.95
CA ASP A 140 -3.59 6.66 16.48
C ASP A 140 -4.67 5.81 15.77
N GLY A 141 -5.58 6.42 15.03
CA GLY A 141 -6.61 5.75 14.22
C GLY A 141 -6.19 5.45 12.78
N GLN A 142 -4.92 5.65 12.41
CA GLN A 142 -4.39 5.28 11.11
C GLN A 142 -3.68 3.92 11.15
N PHE A 143 -3.74 3.15 10.04
CA PHE A 143 -3.11 1.84 9.94
C PHE A 143 -2.48 1.65 8.56
N SER A 144 -1.17 1.40 8.53
CA SER A 144 -0.44 1.11 7.30
C SER A 144 -0.57 -0.38 6.94
N VAL A 145 -0.89 -0.67 5.68
CA VAL A 145 -1.05 -2.05 5.18
C VAL A 145 0.08 -2.49 4.26
N SER A 146 0.99 -1.60 3.90
CA SER A 146 2.15 -1.97 3.07
C SER A 146 3.11 -2.98 3.73
N GLY A 147 2.90 -3.31 5.01
CA GLY A 147 3.82 -4.15 5.79
C GLY A 147 5.15 -3.47 6.10
N SER A 148 5.21 -2.15 5.96
CA SER A 148 6.42 -1.37 6.21
C SER A 148 6.76 -1.29 7.69
N ALA A 149 8.05 -1.40 7.99
CA ALA A 149 8.59 -1.12 9.31
C ALA A 149 8.47 0.37 9.67
N PHE A 150 8.49 0.68 10.97
CA PHE A 150 8.57 2.06 11.43
C PHE A 150 9.87 2.75 10.99
N ASP A 151 10.96 2.00 10.97
CA ASP A 151 12.33 2.43 10.66
C ASP A 151 12.74 2.05 9.21
N ILE A 152 11.86 2.31 8.25
CA ILE A 152 12.07 1.96 6.82
C ILE A 152 13.34 2.55 6.23
N GLU A 153 13.82 3.69 6.74
CA GLU A 153 15.06 4.35 6.31
C GLU A 153 16.31 3.53 6.63
N SER A 154 16.22 2.57 7.52
CA SER A 154 17.29 1.61 7.82
C SER A 154 16.97 0.21 7.29
N VAL A 155 15.72 -0.23 7.41
CA VAL A 155 15.29 -1.60 7.06
C VAL A 155 15.38 -1.83 5.54
N TRP A 156 14.82 -0.93 4.73
CA TRP A 156 14.85 -1.12 3.27
C TRP A 156 16.25 -1.02 2.66
N PRO A 157 17.07 -0.02 3.01
CA PRO A 157 18.44 -0.01 2.51
C PRO A 157 19.26 -1.22 2.98
N SER A 158 19.05 -1.70 4.22
CA SER A 158 19.72 -2.90 4.70
C SER A 158 19.34 -4.13 3.88
N LEU A 159 18.06 -4.31 3.59
CA LEU A 159 17.56 -5.39 2.73
C LEU A 159 18.19 -5.36 1.34
N VAL A 160 18.27 -4.17 0.73
CA VAL A 160 18.88 -3.99 -0.60
C VAL A 160 20.38 -4.27 -0.58
N MET A 161 21.08 -3.80 0.46
CA MET A 161 22.53 -4.05 0.61
C MET A 161 22.82 -5.53 0.89
N ASP A 162 21.93 -6.25 1.60
CA ASP A 162 22.04 -7.71 1.82
C ASP A 162 21.88 -8.46 0.47
N ALA A 163 20.89 -8.07 -0.32
CA ALA A 163 20.72 -8.59 -1.68
C ALA A 163 21.96 -8.34 -2.54
N ALA A 164 22.44 -7.09 -2.57
CA ALA A 164 23.63 -6.71 -3.35
C ALA A 164 24.89 -7.46 -2.89
N ALA A 165 25.03 -7.71 -1.58
CA ALA A 165 26.15 -8.47 -1.02
C ALA A 165 26.13 -9.96 -1.40
N SER A 166 24.97 -10.50 -1.79
CA SER A 166 24.83 -11.89 -2.25
C SER A 166 25.20 -12.12 -3.71
N ALA A 167 25.47 -11.04 -4.47
CA ALA A 167 25.89 -11.11 -5.86
C ALA A 167 27.29 -11.73 -6.00
N ALA A 168 27.60 -12.24 -7.20
CA ALA A 168 28.91 -12.81 -7.49
C ALA A 168 30.07 -11.81 -7.30
N ARG A 169 29.80 -10.52 -7.52
CA ARG A 169 30.71 -9.41 -7.25
C ARG A 169 29.99 -8.35 -6.41
N PRO A 170 30.08 -8.43 -5.07
CA PRO A 170 29.46 -7.45 -4.19
C PRO A 170 30.01 -6.03 -4.44
N PRO A 171 29.16 -4.99 -4.47
CA PRO A 171 29.60 -3.63 -4.68
C PRO A 171 30.40 -3.10 -3.49
N LYS A 172 31.40 -2.27 -3.75
CA LYS A 172 32.21 -1.56 -2.74
C LYS A 172 31.95 -0.05 -2.77
N THR A 173 31.63 0.47 -3.95
CA THR A 173 31.38 1.89 -4.20
C THR A 173 29.98 2.11 -4.74
N ILE A 174 29.25 3.08 -4.20
CA ILE A 174 27.85 3.32 -4.53
C ILE A 174 27.64 4.78 -4.89
N ALA A 175 27.08 5.04 -6.07
CA ALA A 175 26.50 6.34 -6.37
C ALA A 175 25.09 6.40 -5.78
N VAL A 176 24.83 7.39 -4.94
CA VAL A 176 23.54 7.59 -4.30
C VAL A 176 22.83 8.77 -4.94
N LEU A 177 21.68 8.50 -5.54
CA LEU A 177 20.92 9.46 -6.34
C LEU A 177 19.51 9.58 -5.77
N ALA A 178 19.00 10.79 -5.57
CA ALA A 178 17.71 11.03 -4.90
C ALA A 178 16.82 12.03 -5.62
N SER A 179 15.60 11.60 -5.93
CA SER A 179 14.49 12.52 -6.16
C SER A 179 14.11 13.21 -4.86
N LYS A 180 13.79 14.50 -4.89
CA LYS A 180 13.23 15.22 -3.74
C LYS A 180 11.76 14.88 -3.44
N PHE A 181 11.26 13.78 -3.99
CA PHE A 181 9.98 13.22 -3.59
C PHE A 181 10.08 12.69 -2.14
N PRO A 182 9.20 13.13 -1.22
CA PRO A 182 9.44 13.01 0.22
C PRO A 182 9.83 11.61 0.72
N SER A 183 9.10 10.57 0.32
CA SER A 183 9.35 9.20 0.82
C SER A 183 10.68 8.61 0.32
N VAL A 184 10.96 8.74 -0.98
CA VAL A 184 12.20 8.17 -1.55
C VAL A 184 13.42 8.96 -1.13
N HIS A 185 13.29 10.29 -0.95
CA HIS A 185 14.34 11.12 -0.40
C HIS A 185 14.69 10.68 1.03
N PHE A 186 13.68 10.54 1.90
CA PHE A 186 13.86 10.10 3.28
C PHE A 186 14.59 8.75 3.37
N VAL A 187 14.12 7.74 2.64
CA VAL A 187 14.76 6.42 2.63
C VAL A 187 16.16 6.47 2.01
N THR A 188 16.39 7.31 1.00
CA THR A 188 17.74 7.48 0.40
C THR A 188 18.72 8.12 1.38
N GLN A 189 18.30 9.06 2.22
CA GLN A 189 19.16 9.57 3.31
C GLN A 189 19.52 8.46 4.30
N GLY A 190 18.58 7.58 4.63
CA GLY A 190 18.86 6.38 5.43
C GLY A 190 19.82 5.41 4.73
N ALA A 191 19.69 5.24 3.41
CA ALA A 191 20.62 4.41 2.63
C ALA A 191 22.06 4.88 2.75
N ARG A 192 22.32 6.18 2.76
CA ARG A 192 23.66 6.75 2.96
C ARG A 192 24.24 6.36 4.32
N GLN A 193 23.41 6.34 5.36
CA GLN A 193 23.84 5.90 6.70
C GLN A 193 24.16 4.40 6.72
N VAL A 194 23.30 3.57 6.07
CA VAL A 194 23.52 2.13 5.98
C VAL A 194 24.79 1.81 5.18
N ILE A 195 25.01 2.47 4.04
CA ILE A 195 26.23 2.35 3.22
C ILE A 195 27.47 2.61 4.08
N LYS A 196 27.47 3.73 4.80
CA LYS A 196 28.59 4.09 5.69
C LYS A 196 28.80 3.08 6.83
N SER A 197 27.72 2.64 7.49
CA SER A 197 27.81 1.69 8.61
C SER A 197 28.33 0.30 8.21
N ARG A 198 28.17 -0.06 6.94
CA ARG A 198 28.67 -1.31 6.36
C ARG A 198 30.10 -1.19 5.80
N GLY A 199 30.75 -0.05 5.95
CA GLY A 199 32.10 0.19 5.42
C GLY A 199 32.16 0.32 3.90
N LEU A 200 30.99 0.55 3.25
CA LEU A 200 30.93 0.81 1.81
C LEU A 200 31.22 2.30 1.53
N SER A 201 31.71 2.62 0.34
CA SER A 201 32.05 3.98 -0.05
C SER A 201 30.91 4.63 -0.86
N GLU A 202 30.45 5.81 -0.45
CA GLU A 202 29.60 6.66 -1.27
C GLU A 202 30.48 7.38 -2.32
N ALA A 203 30.43 6.92 -3.56
CA ALA A 203 31.24 7.48 -4.65
C ALA A 203 30.79 8.90 -5.02
N ILE A 204 29.49 9.14 -5.02
CA ILE A 204 28.88 10.45 -5.28
C ILE A 204 27.45 10.48 -4.72
N TYR A 205 26.99 11.65 -4.27
CA TYR A 205 25.61 11.94 -3.92
C TYR A 205 25.07 13.07 -4.80
N LEU A 206 23.91 12.84 -5.46
CA LEU A 206 23.23 13.82 -6.32
C LEU A 206 21.75 13.81 -6.08
N GLU A 207 21.11 14.96 -6.27
CA GLU A 207 19.67 15.13 -6.12
C GLU A 207 19.06 15.82 -7.34
N TRP A 208 17.75 15.60 -7.53
CA TRP A 208 16.92 16.34 -8.49
C TRP A 208 15.54 16.62 -7.94
N ASP A 209 14.88 17.64 -8.49
CA ASP A 209 13.50 17.96 -8.14
C ASP A 209 12.54 16.93 -8.77
N PHE A 210 11.52 16.50 -8.00
CA PHE A 210 10.53 15.56 -8.51
C PHE A 210 9.87 16.08 -9.80
N GLY A 211 9.79 15.21 -10.79
CA GLY A 211 9.30 15.56 -12.12
C GLY A 211 10.38 16.04 -13.10
N ASN A 212 11.68 16.01 -12.70
CA ASN A 212 12.78 16.25 -13.63
C ASN A 212 12.70 15.28 -14.83
N ARG A 213 13.01 15.81 -16.02
CA ARG A 213 13.01 15.04 -17.28
C ARG A 213 14.37 15.02 -17.97
N ASP A 214 15.32 15.84 -17.52
CA ASP A 214 16.68 15.87 -18.04
C ASP A 214 17.67 15.32 -17.01
N PHE A 215 18.27 14.18 -17.33
CA PHE A 215 19.23 13.49 -16.50
C PHE A 215 20.66 13.50 -17.09
N GLY A 216 20.91 14.24 -18.17
CA GLY A 216 22.21 14.23 -18.88
C GLY A 216 23.38 14.61 -17.96
N ALA A 217 23.27 15.70 -17.20
CA ALA A 217 24.31 16.13 -16.27
C ALA A 217 24.55 15.13 -15.12
N ILE A 218 23.48 14.53 -14.60
CA ILE A 218 23.57 13.51 -13.54
C ILE A 218 24.25 12.25 -14.10
N ALA A 219 23.85 11.79 -15.28
CA ALA A 219 24.44 10.63 -15.93
C ALA A 219 25.94 10.79 -16.18
N ALA A 220 26.38 11.96 -16.65
CA ALA A 220 27.79 12.27 -16.86
C ALA A 220 28.61 12.16 -15.56
N ARG A 221 28.12 12.74 -14.47
CA ARG A 221 28.80 12.69 -13.16
C ARG A 221 28.87 11.28 -12.59
N VAL A 222 27.82 10.45 -12.78
CA VAL A 222 27.84 9.05 -12.36
C VAL A 222 28.86 8.25 -13.18
N LYS A 223 28.92 8.46 -14.50
CA LYS A 223 29.95 7.84 -15.38
C LYS A 223 31.35 8.16 -14.92
N ASP A 224 31.63 9.43 -14.58
CA ASP A 224 32.94 9.86 -14.11
C ASP A 224 33.32 9.24 -12.75
N ALA A 225 32.34 9.07 -11.86
CA ALA A 225 32.54 8.44 -10.55
C ALA A 225 32.77 6.91 -10.62
N LYS A 226 32.36 6.24 -11.70
CA LYS A 226 32.51 4.79 -11.95
C LYS A 226 32.13 3.91 -10.74
N PRO A 227 30.93 4.05 -10.17
CA PRO A 227 30.52 3.25 -9.01
C PRO A 227 30.30 1.79 -9.39
N ASP A 228 30.44 0.87 -8.41
CA ASP A 228 30.05 -0.54 -8.57
C ASP A 228 28.54 -0.70 -8.59
N MET A 229 27.82 0.20 -7.91
CA MET A 229 26.36 0.19 -7.83
C MET A 229 25.80 1.61 -7.90
N VAL A 230 24.65 1.75 -8.54
CA VAL A 230 23.83 2.97 -8.51
C VAL A 230 22.58 2.73 -7.72
N TRP A 231 22.40 3.49 -6.65
CA TRP A 231 21.13 3.60 -5.90
C TRP A 231 20.31 4.76 -6.49
N VAL A 232 19.12 4.46 -7.00
CA VAL A 232 18.19 5.46 -7.54
C VAL A 232 16.96 5.55 -6.62
N GLY A 233 16.96 6.55 -5.74
CA GLY A 233 15.80 6.93 -4.93
C GLY A 233 14.84 7.76 -5.78
N GLY A 234 14.07 7.10 -6.65
CA GLY A 234 13.12 7.73 -7.55
C GLY A 234 11.78 7.00 -7.62
N VAL A 235 10.81 7.62 -8.31
CA VAL A 235 9.47 7.06 -8.52
C VAL A 235 9.08 7.11 -10.00
N GLY A 236 8.25 6.14 -10.42
CA GLY A 236 7.73 6.09 -11.78
C GLY A 236 8.81 5.98 -12.84
N LEU A 237 8.81 6.87 -13.82
CA LEU A 237 9.73 6.84 -14.96
C LEU A 237 11.11 7.49 -14.70
N GLU A 238 11.35 8.09 -13.53
CA GLU A 238 12.61 8.81 -13.25
C GLU A 238 13.84 7.89 -13.43
N ALA A 239 13.77 6.66 -12.89
CA ALA A 239 14.86 5.69 -13.06
C ALA A 239 15.07 5.28 -14.53
N ASN A 240 13.99 5.08 -15.30
CA ASN A 240 14.09 4.77 -16.73
C ASN A 240 14.80 5.88 -17.50
N MET A 241 14.41 7.14 -17.26
CA MET A 241 15.00 8.31 -17.93
C MET A 241 16.48 8.48 -17.56
N LEU A 242 16.83 8.22 -16.30
CA LEU A 242 18.22 8.27 -15.84
C LEU A 242 19.09 7.18 -16.51
N LEU A 243 18.62 5.93 -16.53
CA LEU A 243 19.35 4.83 -17.17
C LEU A 243 19.48 5.04 -18.69
N ASP A 244 18.43 5.52 -19.36
CA ASP A 244 18.50 5.89 -20.79
C ASP A 244 19.54 7.01 -21.03
N ALA A 245 19.61 8.02 -20.17
CA ALA A 245 20.61 9.07 -20.26
C ALA A 245 22.04 8.53 -20.08
N MET A 246 22.25 7.58 -19.16
CA MET A 246 23.54 6.90 -18.98
C MET A 246 23.91 6.07 -20.23
N ARG A 247 22.98 5.30 -20.78
CA ARG A 247 23.19 4.52 -22.00
C ARG A 247 23.56 5.41 -23.19
N LYS A 248 22.88 6.55 -23.36
CA LYS A 248 23.17 7.51 -24.45
C LYS A 248 24.61 8.05 -24.45
N ILE A 249 25.22 8.12 -23.27
CA ILE A 249 26.65 8.51 -23.15
C ILE A 249 27.60 7.32 -23.09
N GLY A 250 27.12 6.10 -23.41
CA GLY A 250 27.93 4.87 -23.42
C GLY A 250 28.36 4.40 -22.03
N TYR A 251 27.48 4.50 -21.04
CA TYR A 251 27.71 4.00 -19.70
C TYR A 251 26.54 3.12 -19.22
N THR A 252 26.87 1.93 -18.71
CA THR A 252 25.94 1.01 -18.06
C THR A 252 26.49 0.68 -16.68
N PRO A 253 25.76 1.00 -15.58
CA PRO A 253 26.19 0.65 -14.24
C PRO A 253 26.31 -0.87 -14.06
N PRO A 254 27.36 -1.38 -13.35
CA PRO A 254 27.48 -2.82 -13.07
C PRO A 254 26.28 -3.38 -12.28
N MET A 255 25.74 -2.61 -11.35
CA MET A 255 24.56 -2.94 -10.56
C MET A 255 23.68 -1.71 -10.39
N THR A 256 22.35 -1.88 -10.42
CA THR A 256 21.39 -0.78 -10.22
C THR A 256 20.28 -1.22 -9.29
N PHE A 257 19.95 -0.37 -8.34
CA PHE A 257 18.71 -0.43 -7.57
C PHE A 257 17.88 0.81 -7.85
N ALA A 258 16.59 0.62 -8.18
CA ALA A 258 15.60 1.68 -8.35
C ALA A 258 14.47 1.44 -7.35
N MET A 259 14.16 2.45 -6.52
CA MET A 259 13.28 2.23 -5.37
C MET A 259 11.85 1.85 -5.78
N PHE A 260 11.19 2.70 -6.58
CA PHE A 260 9.82 2.48 -7.07
C PHE A 260 9.73 2.83 -8.56
N PRO A 261 10.41 2.07 -9.44
CA PRO A 261 10.35 2.31 -10.87
C PRO A 261 8.98 1.95 -11.41
N ALA A 262 8.61 2.52 -12.57
CA ALA A 262 7.45 2.05 -13.33
C ALA A 262 7.70 0.61 -13.81
N PRO A 263 6.96 -0.41 -13.31
CA PRO A 263 7.40 -1.80 -13.43
C PRO A 263 7.41 -2.30 -14.87
N GLY A 264 6.36 -2.05 -15.67
CA GLY A 264 6.30 -2.48 -17.06
C GLY A 264 7.34 -1.80 -17.95
N PRO A 265 7.41 -0.45 -17.95
CA PRO A 265 8.46 0.27 -18.65
C PRO A 265 9.88 -0.16 -18.27
N MET A 266 10.15 -0.42 -16.99
CA MET A 266 11.48 -0.87 -16.55
C MET A 266 11.79 -2.27 -17.07
N ALA A 267 10.87 -3.23 -16.91
CA ALA A 267 11.08 -4.60 -17.35
C ALA A 267 11.30 -4.73 -18.87
N LYS A 268 10.63 -3.86 -19.65
CA LYS A 268 10.72 -3.83 -21.13
C LYS A 268 11.83 -2.92 -21.66
N SER A 269 12.48 -2.14 -20.79
CA SER A 269 13.59 -1.28 -21.18
C SER A 269 14.84 -2.10 -21.56
N PRO A 270 15.61 -1.69 -22.59
CA PRO A 270 16.93 -2.27 -22.84
C PRO A 270 17.88 -2.10 -21.64
N ASP A 271 17.65 -1.09 -20.81
CA ASP A 271 18.45 -0.76 -19.63
C ASP A 271 17.90 -1.43 -18.35
N GLY A 272 16.80 -2.18 -18.45
CA GLY A 272 16.11 -2.77 -17.29
C GLY A 272 16.74 -4.05 -16.78
N GLN A 273 17.47 -4.79 -17.63
CA GLN A 273 18.08 -6.07 -17.23
C GLN A 273 18.99 -5.88 -16.00
N GLY A 274 18.75 -6.67 -14.96
CA GLY A 274 19.51 -6.62 -13.71
C GLY A 274 19.13 -5.48 -12.76
N VAL A 275 18.19 -4.60 -13.11
CA VAL A 275 17.71 -3.57 -12.20
C VAL A 275 16.94 -4.20 -11.04
N MET A 276 17.37 -3.90 -9.82
CA MET A 276 16.67 -4.30 -8.57
C MET A 276 15.62 -3.28 -8.18
N ALA A 277 14.57 -3.73 -7.52
CA ALA A 277 13.54 -2.90 -6.92
C ALA A 277 12.94 -3.56 -5.68
N LEU A 278 12.19 -2.78 -4.87
CA LEU A 278 11.42 -3.31 -3.75
C LEU A 278 10.07 -3.87 -4.23
N THR A 279 9.63 -4.94 -3.56
CA THR A 279 8.29 -5.50 -3.74
C THR A 279 7.79 -6.15 -2.46
N VAL A 280 6.47 -6.38 -2.36
CA VAL A 280 5.85 -7.20 -1.30
C VAL A 280 5.20 -8.46 -1.88
N PHE A 281 5.02 -8.49 -3.20
CA PHE A 281 4.29 -9.54 -3.90
C PHE A 281 4.80 -9.71 -5.33
N GLU A 282 4.89 -10.95 -5.80
CA GLU A 282 5.16 -11.29 -7.21
C GLU A 282 4.37 -12.54 -7.62
N GLU A 283 4.15 -12.73 -8.93
CA GLU A 283 3.31 -13.78 -9.50
C GLU A 283 4.01 -15.15 -9.60
N HIS A 284 4.65 -15.59 -8.52
CA HIS A 284 5.29 -16.91 -8.41
C HIS A 284 5.19 -17.46 -6.98
N ALA A 285 5.52 -18.72 -6.77
CA ALA A 285 5.59 -19.31 -5.43
C ALA A 285 6.69 -18.61 -4.58
N PRO A 286 6.45 -18.38 -3.27
CA PRO A 286 5.33 -18.89 -2.50
C PRO A 286 4.04 -18.03 -2.55
N PHE A 287 4.04 -16.86 -3.18
CA PHE A 287 2.89 -15.93 -3.19
C PHE A 287 1.66 -16.56 -3.82
N THR A 288 1.84 -17.30 -4.93
CA THR A 288 0.75 -17.96 -5.67
C THR A 288 0.19 -19.20 -4.97
N ASN A 289 0.78 -19.65 -3.86
CA ASN A 289 0.24 -20.74 -3.06
C ASN A 289 -1.07 -20.35 -2.35
N ASN A 290 -1.35 -19.06 -2.24
CA ASN A 290 -2.62 -18.55 -1.72
C ASN A 290 -3.68 -18.54 -2.84
N PRO A 291 -4.81 -19.32 -2.71
CA PRO A 291 -5.84 -19.39 -3.75
C PRO A 291 -6.47 -18.03 -4.10
N VAL A 292 -6.61 -17.14 -3.10
CA VAL A 292 -7.13 -15.78 -3.31
C VAL A 292 -6.16 -14.97 -4.18
N ALA A 293 -4.85 -15.13 -3.94
CA ALA A 293 -3.83 -14.48 -4.75
C ALA A 293 -3.84 -15.00 -6.19
N ALA A 294 -3.96 -16.31 -6.39
CA ALA A 294 -4.00 -16.93 -7.71
C ALA A 294 -5.19 -16.42 -8.54
N GLU A 295 -6.39 -16.36 -7.95
CA GLU A 295 -7.57 -15.80 -8.63
C GLU A 295 -7.42 -14.29 -8.90
N PHE A 296 -6.89 -13.54 -7.93
CA PHE A 296 -6.62 -12.12 -8.12
C PHE A 296 -5.67 -11.84 -9.28
N ILE A 297 -4.56 -12.58 -9.40
CA ILE A 297 -3.59 -12.47 -10.49
C ILE A 297 -4.30 -12.62 -11.84
N LYS A 298 -5.09 -13.69 -12.00
CA LYS A 298 -5.81 -13.97 -13.25
C LYS A 298 -6.73 -12.80 -13.64
N VAL A 299 -7.61 -12.39 -12.73
CA VAL A 299 -8.60 -11.34 -13.01
C VAL A 299 -7.93 -9.98 -13.22
N TYR A 300 -6.86 -9.69 -12.45
CA TYR A 300 -6.11 -8.46 -12.61
C TYR A 300 -5.46 -8.36 -13.99
N GLY A 301 -4.77 -9.40 -14.43
CA GLY A 301 -4.10 -9.44 -15.74
C GLY A 301 -5.08 -9.19 -16.91
N GLU A 302 -6.25 -9.83 -16.87
CA GLU A 302 -7.31 -9.60 -17.87
C GLU A 302 -7.78 -8.14 -17.89
N ARG A 303 -8.00 -7.52 -16.71
CA ARG A 303 -8.50 -6.14 -16.61
C ARG A 303 -7.43 -5.11 -16.94
N ALA A 304 -6.21 -5.30 -16.47
CA ALA A 304 -5.08 -4.42 -16.77
C ALA A 304 -4.79 -4.40 -18.28
N SER A 305 -4.84 -5.57 -18.94
CA SER A 305 -4.70 -5.68 -20.40
C SER A 305 -5.84 -4.95 -21.13
N LYS A 306 -7.09 -5.16 -20.71
CA LYS A 306 -8.26 -4.47 -21.29
C LYS A 306 -8.20 -2.95 -21.09
N ALA A 307 -7.64 -2.50 -19.97
CA ALA A 307 -7.43 -1.08 -19.70
C ALA A 307 -6.22 -0.47 -20.43
N GLY A 308 -5.47 -1.26 -21.20
CA GLY A 308 -4.28 -0.80 -21.92
C GLY A 308 -3.11 -0.42 -21.01
N MET A 309 -3.01 -1.03 -19.83
CA MET A 309 -1.90 -0.76 -18.92
C MET A 309 -0.58 -1.28 -19.48
N ALA A 310 0.49 -0.53 -19.27
CA ALA A 310 1.84 -0.93 -19.67
C ALA A 310 2.34 -2.14 -18.86
N GLU A 311 1.85 -2.32 -17.63
CA GLU A 311 2.07 -3.49 -16.79
C GLU A 311 0.76 -4.21 -16.55
N THR A 312 0.73 -5.49 -16.87
CA THR A 312 -0.45 -6.35 -16.71
C THR A 312 -0.30 -7.37 -15.59
N SER A 313 0.90 -7.52 -15.04
CA SER A 313 1.13 -8.31 -13.84
C SER A 313 0.75 -7.53 -12.58
N VAL A 314 0.37 -8.25 -11.53
CA VAL A 314 0.10 -7.64 -10.22
C VAL A 314 1.40 -7.05 -9.67
N ASP A 315 1.45 -5.74 -9.61
CA ASP A 315 2.59 -5.01 -9.05
C ASP A 315 2.43 -4.73 -7.54
N LEU A 316 3.42 -4.07 -6.96
CA LEU A 316 3.39 -3.60 -5.57
C LEU A 316 2.10 -2.81 -5.27
N PHE A 317 1.71 -1.89 -6.15
CA PHE A 317 0.59 -0.96 -5.90
C PHE A 317 -0.76 -1.68 -5.92
N ALA A 318 -0.94 -2.58 -6.87
CA ALA A 318 -2.13 -3.42 -6.95
C ALA A 318 -2.26 -4.36 -5.74
N SER A 319 -1.15 -5.02 -5.35
CA SER A 319 -1.17 -5.99 -4.25
C SER A 319 -1.44 -5.35 -2.89
N VAL A 320 -0.83 -4.19 -2.59
CA VAL A 320 -1.08 -3.49 -1.30
C VAL A 320 -2.49 -2.88 -1.25
N ALA A 321 -3.05 -2.44 -2.38
CA ALA A 321 -4.43 -1.97 -2.44
C ALA A 321 -5.41 -3.11 -2.13
N PHE A 322 -5.24 -4.27 -2.78
CA PHE A 322 -6.06 -5.45 -2.50
C PHE A 322 -5.96 -5.89 -1.03
N ALA A 323 -4.73 -5.95 -0.47
CA ALA A 323 -4.50 -6.30 0.92
C ALA A 323 -5.13 -5.30 1.91
N SER A 324 -5.18 -4.01 1.56
CA SER A 324 -5.84 -2.98 2.39
C SER A 324 -7.33 -3.26 2.56
N TRP A 325 -7.99 -3.70 1.50
CA TRP A 325 -9.38 -4.10 1.54
C TRP A 325 -9.60 -5.38 2.36
N GLN A 326 -8.66 -6.35 2.29
CA GLN A 326 -8.70 -7.55 3.15
C GLN A 326 -8.64 -7.18 4.64
N VAL A 327 -7.82 -6.19 5.00
CA VAL A 327 -7.74 -5.69 6.38
C VAL A 327 -9.06 -5.05 6.81
N LEU A 328 -9.67 -4.22 5.96
CA LEU A 328 -10.96 -3.59 6.26
C LEU A 328 -12.08 -4.64 6.41
N GLU A 329 -12.18 -5.59 5.49
CA GLU A 329 -13.15 -6.71 5.56
C GLU A 329 -12.99 -7.49 6.86
N ALA A 330 -11.75 -7.84 7.23
CA ALA A 330 -11.45 -8.56 8.46
C ALA A 330 -11.85 -7.76 9.72
N ALA A 331 -11.57 -6.45 9.75
CA ALA A 331 -11.90 -5.59 10.86
C ALA A 331 -13.41 -5.45 11.05
N VAL A 332 -14.16 -5.19 9.97
CA VAL A 332 -15.63 -5.09 10.01
C VAL A 332 -16.28 -6.40 10.42
N THR A 333 -15.79 -7.51 9.87
CA THR A 333 -16.28 -8.86 10.22
C THR A 333 -15.98 -9.22 11.68
N GLY A 334 -14.76 -8.91 12.12
CA GLY A 334 -14.32 -9.20 13.50
C GLY A 334 -15.01 -8.38 14.57
N THR A 335 -15.37 -7.14 14.26
CA THR A 335 -16.12 -6.25 15.17
C THR A 335 -17.64 -6.41 15.03
N LYS A 336 -18.11 -7.01 13.93
CA LYS A 336 -19.52 -7.08 13.55
C LYS A 336 -20.19 -5.70 13.50
N GLY A 337 -19.44 -4.66 13.12
CA GLY A 337 -19.93 -3.28 13.14
C GLY A 337 -19.04 -2.33 12.34
N LEU A 338 -19.47 -1.06 12.30
CA LEU A 338 -18.83 0.03 11.55
C LEU A 338 -18.32 1.16 12.49
N ASP A 339 -18.29 0.91 13.81
CA ASP A 339 -17.78 1.91 14.76
C ASP A 339 -16.26 2.04 14.65
N ASP A 340 -15.80 3.23 14.29
CA ASP A 340 -14.39 3.50 14.03
C ASP A 340 -13.48 3.18 15.23
N LYS A 341 -13.93 3.46 16.45
CA LYS A 341 -13.17 3.17 17.67
C LYS A 341 -13.02 1.66 17.89
N ALA A 342 -14.10 0.90 17.67
CA ALA A 342 -14.08 -0.56 17.77
C ALA A 342 -13.20 -1.17 16.68
N LEU A 343 -13.28 -0.67 15.43
CA LEU A 343 -12.44 -1.09 14.32
C LEU A 343 -10.95 -0.86 14.62
N GLY A 344 -10.57 0.35 15.04
CA GLY A 344 -9.17 0.67 15.38
C GLY A 344 -8.64 -0.20 16.53
N ALA A 345 -9.43 -0.39 17.59
CA ALA A 345 -9.07 -1.26 18.68
C ALA A 345 -8.93 -2.74 18.28
N TRP A 346 -9.75 -3.21 17.34
CA TRP A 346 -9.66 -4.56 16.81
C TRP A 346 -8.40 -4.75 15.98
N ILE A 347 -8.11 -3.83 15.05
CA ILE A 347 -6.92 -3.90 14.19
C ILE A 347 -5.64 -3.97 15.04
N LYS A 348 -5.50 -3.13 16.06
CA LYS A 348 -4.31 -3.08 16.93
C LYS A 348 -3.97 -4.40 17.63
N ARG A 349 -4.97 -5.22 17.97
CA ARG A 349 -4.76 -6.50 18.67
C ARG A 349 -4.82 -7.73 17.78
N SER A 350 -5.10 -7.54 16.49
CA SER A 350 -5.35 -8.64 15.56
C SER A 350 -4.17 -8.90 14.64
N GLN A 351 -4.16 -10.10 14.08
CA GLN A 351 -3.35 -10.44 12.93
C GLN A 351 -4.28 -10.77 11.78
N VAL A 352 -3.97 -10.26 10.59
CA VAL A 352 -4.79 -10.42 9.39
C VAL A 352 -3.96 -11.06 8.30
N ASP A 353 -4.39 -12.23 7.84
CA ASP A 353 -3.77 -12.88 6.67
C ASP A 353 -4.24 -12.17 5.39
N THR A 354 -3.29 -11.74 4.59
CA THR A 354 -3.52 -11.05 3.32
C THR A 354 -2.73 -11.71 2.20
N ILE A 355 -2.97 -11.30 0.96
CA ILE A 355 -2.19 -11.81 -0.18
C ILE A 355 -0.71 -11.43 -0.12
N ILE A 356 -0.35 -10.36 0.60
CA ILE A 356 1.05 -9.93 0.76
C ILE A 356 1.72 -10.54 2.01
N GLY A 357 0.99 -11.32 2.80
CA GLY A 357 1.44 -11.96 4.04
C GLY A 357 0.59 -11.58 5.24
N ARG A 358 1.04 -12.04 6.42
CA ARG A 358 0.35 -11.79 7.69
C ARG A 358 0.67 -10.40 8.22
N MET A 359 -0.36 -9.55 8.29
CA MET A 359 -0.26 -8.19 8.79
C MET A 359 -0.52 -8.13 10.29
N ARG A 360 0.25 -7.28 10.98
CA ARG A 360 0.07 -6.94 12.39
C ARG A 360 0.64 -5.55 12.67
N TRP A 361 0.15 -4.92 13.72
CA TRP A 361 0.52 -3.54 14.09
C TRP A 361 1.02 -3.51 15.53
N ASP A 362 2.28 -3.91 15.73
CA ASP A 362 2.91 -4.10 17.06
C ASP A 362 4.03 -3.09 17.35
N GLY A 363 4.21 -2.11 16.49
CA GLY A 363 5.21 -1.05 16.62
C GLY A 363 4.63 0.34 16.89
N MET A 364 5.49 1.34 16.85
CA MET A 364 5.08 2.75 17.00
C MET A 364 4.18 3.19 15.84
N ASN A 365 3.21 4.03 16.16
CA ASN A 365 2.30 4.64 15.17
C ASN A 365 1.63 3.61 14.25
N ASN A 366 1.31 2.41 14.76
CA ASN A 366 0.70 1.31 14.02
C ASN A 366 1.52 0.86 12.79
N PHE A 367 2.82 0.82 12.94
CA PHE A 367 3.78 0.18 12.04
C PHE A 367 4.45 -1.02 12.74
N ILE A 368 5.22 -1.81 12.00
CA ILE A 368 6.04 -2.89 12.54
C ILE A 368 7.42 -2.31 12.88
N LYS A 369 8.04 -2.71 14.01
CA LYS A 369 9.40 -2.29 14.33
C LYS A 369 10.42 -3.32 13.84
N GLY A 370 11.42 -2.88 13.06
CA GLY A 370 12.56 -3.69 12.64
C GLY A 370 12.22 -4.93 11.82
N LYS A 371 10.97 -5.08 11.38
CA LYS A 371 10.50 -6.15 10.48
C LYS A 371 9.70 -5.55 9.36
N ASP A 372 9.80 -6.20 8.20
CA ASP A 372 9.14 -5.73 7.00
C ASP A 372 8.74 -6.93 6.14
N LEU A 373 7.65 -6.79 5.38
CA LEU A 373 7.23 -7.77 4.38
C LEU A 373 7.89 -7.54 3.02
N TYR A 374 8.71 -6.50 2.88
CA TYR A 374 9.38 -6.19 1.63
C TYR A 374 10.45 -7.23 1.25
N LYS A 375 10.65 -7.38 -0.04
CA LYS A 375 11.63 -8.23 -0.71
C LYS A 375 12.32 -7.40 -1.77
N VAL A 376 13.49 -7.88 -2.23
CA VAL A 376 14.15 -7.34 -3.41
C VAL A 376 13.81 -8.22 -4.60
N LYS A 377 13.26 -7.60 -5.64
CA LYS A 377 13.08 -8.20 -6.96
C LYS A 377 14.08 -7.65 -7.95
N GLN A 378 14.29 -8.35 -9.04
CA GLN A 378 15.20 -7.95 -10.11
C GLN A 378 14.60 -8.29 -11.47
N VAL A 379 14.87 -7.46 -12.47
CA VAL A 379 14.49 -7.77 -13.86
C VAL A 379 15.44 -8.82 -14.42
N ASN A 380 14.86 -9.94 -14.85
CA ASN A 380 15.58 -11.00 -15.54
C ASN A 380 14.80 -11.43 -16.79
N ASN A 381 15.43 -11.31 -17.96
CA ASN A 381 14.82 -11.60 -19.26
C ASN A 381 13.45 -10.90 -19.46
N GLY A 382 13.38 -9.62 -19.13
CA GLY A 382 12.18 -8.79 -19.30
C GLY A 382 11.06 -9.06 -18.26
N LYS A 383 11.34 -9.82 -17.20
CA LYS A 383 10.38 -10.14 -16.14
C LYS A 383 10.94 -9.82 -14.78
N TRP A 384 10.09 -9.33 -13.89
CA TRP A 384 10.41 -9.18 -12.49
C TRP A 384 10.40 -10.54 -11.76
N GLN A 385 11.40 -10.77 -10.94
CA GLN A 385 11.52 -11.96 -10.09
C GLN A 385 12.07 -11.56 -8.73
N VAL A 386 11.51 -12.06 -7.62
CA VAL A 386 12.14 -11.91 -6.31
C VAL A 386 13.46 -12.66 -6.32
N VAL A 387 14.52 -12.01 -5.86
CA VAL A 387 15.87 -12.55 -5.74
C VAL A 387 16.36 -12.59 -4.29
N TRP A 388 15.69 -11.85 -3.37
CA TRP A 388 16.06 -11.78 -1.97
C TRP A 388 14.84 -11.44 -1.07
N PRO A 389 14.70 -12.03 0.12
CA PRO A 389 15.57 -13.08 0.67
C PRO A 389 15.31 -14.44 -0.01
N PRO A 390 16.22 -15.43 0.15
CA PRO A 390 16.19 -16.70 -0.59
C PRO A 390 14.89 -17.50 -0.47
N GLU A 391 14.23 -17.46 0.69
CA GLU A 391 12.97 -18.18 0.96
C GLU A 391 11.77 -17.66 0.14
N PHE A 392 11.88 -16.46 -0.44
CA PHE A 392 10.88 -15.86 -1.32
C PHE A 392 11.36 -15.75 -2.77
N ALA A 393 12.61 -16.12 -3.04
CA ALA A 393 13.16 -16.02 -4.39
C ALA A 393 12.41 -16.93 -5.37
N ALA A 394 12.25 -16.44 -6.60
CA ALA A 394 11.71 -17.26 -7.66
C ALA A 394 12.62 -18.49 -7.90
N PRO A 395 12.07 -19.65 -8.31
CA PRO A 395 12.88 -20.85 -8.52
C PRO A 395 14.09 -20.58 -9.43
N GLY A 396 15.30 -20.82 -8.91
CA GLY A 396 16.56 -20.60 -9.64
C GLY A 396 17.00 -19.15 -9.77
N ALA A 397 16.24 -18.19 -9.25
CA ALA A 397 16.63 -16.78 -9.29
C ALA A 397 17.76 -16.49 -8.29
N ARG A 398 18.66 -15.62 -8.73
CA ARG A 398 19.77 -15.09 -7.92
C ARG A 398 20.04 -13.65 -8.31
N VAL A 399 20.69 -12.89 -7.43
CA VAL A 399 21.06 -11.52 -7.75
C VAL A 399 22.09 -11.52 -8.90
N LEU A 400 21.71 -10.83 -9.98
CA LEU A 400 22.58 -10.58 -11.15
C LEU A 400 23.30 -9.26 -10.93
N GLY A 401 24.52 -9.14 -11.42
CA GLY A 401 25.29 -7.90 -11.39
C GLY A 401 26.69 -8.10 -10.86
N GLY A 402 27.55 -7.13 -11.18
CA GLY A 402 28.98 -7.12 -10.89
C GLY A 402 29.83 -7.56 -12.07
#